data_6b3e0a308c978a0f4125f2f052765688
#
_entry.id   6b3e0a308c978a0f4125f2f052765688
#
_cell.length_a   1.000
_cell.length_b   1.000
_cell.length_c   1.000
_cell.angle_alpha   90.00
_cell.angle_beta   90.00
_cell.angle_gamma   90.00
#
_symmetry.space_group_name_H-M   'P 1'
#
loop_
_entity.id
_entity.type
_entity.pdbx_description
1 polymer ?
#
loop_
_entity_poly.entity_id
_entity_poly.type
_entity_poly.pdbx_seq_one_letter_code
_entity_poly.pdbx_strand_id
1 'polypeptide(L)'
;MPAFTQLSDAEVAAIVDYIRSWYKGAPPVFSGAPVKGDPVHGKELFAAHCAMCHGADGQGGTGTGVTFSRPRGLPIMPPALNNAGFLAAAPDAMIRSVLIHGRAGTPMISFLKAGLSETDIDDLVSYVRSFQGEEKAPAAGSVAGLKPVLVVQSPYDLKTTLANLTQAINSDNFFVGRDQPVEYGLTTTAKANPHQIIVYFCDVPFLNKALAIDPRVGLFLPCRITVVEHQGKVMLMSVNPEVVSRLFNNSELNALCKEMHDRYLAIMQEATL
;
A
#
# COMPACT_ATOMS: atom_id res chain seq x y z
N MET A 1 4.39 -11.54 -3.84
CA MET A 1 3.84 -12.77 -3.23
C MET A 1 5.03 -13.57 -2.74
N PRO A 2 5.09 -13.99 -1.47
CA PRO A 2 6.18 -14.82 -0.98
C PRO A 2 6.15 -16.20 -1.64
N ALA A 3 7.30 -16.87 -1.67
CA ALA A 3 7.37 -18.26 -2.12
C ALA A 3 6.68 -19.19 -1.11
N PHE A 4 5.92 -20.14 -1.60
CA PHE A 4 5.25 -21.17 -0.78
C PHE A 4 6.13 -22.43 -0.73
N THR A 5 7.25 -22.33 -0.04
CA THR A 5 8.27 -23.39 0.03
C THR A 5 7.80 -24.68 0.71
N GLN A 6 6.66 -24.63 1.42
CA GLN A 6 6.03 -25.79 2.06
C GLN A 6 5.19 -26.65 1.10
N LEU A 7 4.91 -26.16 -0.11
CA LEU A 7 4.15 -26.91 -1.11
C LEU A 7 5.09 -27.73 -1.99
N SER A 8 4.72 -28.97 -2.23
CA SER A 8 5.37 -29.82 -3.23
C SER A 8 5.00 -29.39 -4.65
N ASP A 9 5.80 -29.75 -5.63
CA ASP A 9 5.52 -29.47 -7.05
C ASP A 9 4.17 -30.06 -7.49
N ALA A 10 3.78 -31.21 -6.95
CA ALA A 10 2.50 -31.84 -7.25
C ALA A 10 1.31 -31.01 -6.71
N GLU A 11 1.43 -30.45 -5.50
CA GLU A 11 0.41 -29.57 -4.93
C GLU A 11 0.33 -28.25 -5.69
N VAL A 12 1.45 -27.69 -6.09
CA VAL A 12 1.49 -26.49 -6.94
C VAL A 12 0.81 -26.76 -8.29
N ALA A 13 1.10 -27.90 -8.93
CA ALA A 13 0.45 -28.30 -10.18
C ALA A 13 -1.06 -28.46 -10.01
N ALA A 14 -1.52 -29.11 -8.95
CA ALA A 14 -2.94 -29.28 -8.66
C ALA A 14 -3.66 -27.92 -8.46
N ILE A 15 -3.03 -26.96 -7.77
CA ILE A 15 -3.57 -25.62 -7.59
C ILE A 15 -3.65 -24.90 -8.95
N VAL A 16 -2.61 -25.00 -9.76
CA VAL A 16 -2.59 -24.40 -11.11
C VAL A 16 -3.71 -24.97 -11.97
N ASP A 17 -3.90 -26.28 -11.98
CA ASP A 17 -4.96 -26.95 -12.74
C ASP A 17 -6.34 -26.54 -12.24
N TYR A 18 -6.53 -26.43 -10.95
CA TYR A 18 -7.77 -25.95 -10.37
C TYR A 18 -8.08 -24.50 -10.80
N ILE A 19 -7.11 -23.59 -10.71
CA ILE A 19 -7.28 -22.20 -11.17
C ILE A 19 -7.58 -22.15 -12.66
N ARG A 20 -6.90 -22.95 -13.48
CA ARG A 20 -7.12 -23.04 -14.92
C ARG A 20 -8.51 -23.58 -15.27
N SER A 21 -9.09 -24.43 -14.44
CA SER A 21 -10.44 -24.95 -14.65
C SER A 21 -11.54 -23.88 -14.61
N TRP A 22 -11.26 -22.72 -14.06
CA TRP A 22 -12.17 -21.56 -14.07
C TRP A 22 -12.29 -20.92 -15.46
N TYR A 23 -11.26 -21.06 -16.29
CA TYR A 23 -11.29 -20.57 -17.65
C TYR A 23 -11.97 -21.58 -18.56
N LYS A 24 -13.03 -21.17 -19.26
CA LYS A 24 -13.87 -22.05 -20.08
C LYS A 24 -13.43 -22.13 -21.54
N GLY A 25 -12.44 -21.36 -21.94
CA GLY A 25 -11.88 -21.39 -23.31
C GLY A 25 -10.60 -22.23 -23.41
N ALA A 26 -10.15 -22.44 -24.64
CA ALA A 26 -8.81 -22.98 -24.85
C ALA A 26 -7.77 -21.93 -24.37
N PRO A 27 -6.75 -22.31 -23.55
CA PRO A 27 -5.74 -21.36 -23.13
C PRO A 27 -4.99 -20.82 -24.37
N PRO A 28 -4.70 -19.50 -24.41
CA PRO A 28 -3.95 -18.95 -25.51
C PRO A 28 -2.53 -19.55 -25.52
N VAL A 29 -2.08 -19.95 -26.69
CA VAL A 29 -0.71 -20.44 -26.90
C VAL A 29 0.09 -19.29 -27.51
N PHE A 30 1.18 -18.93 -26.84
CA PHE A 30 2.07 -17.87 -27.29
C PHE A 30 3.40 -18.46 -27.79
N SER A 31 3.92 -17.87 -28.88
CA SER A 31 5.27 -18.19 -29.36
C SER A 31 6.31 -17.78 -28.30
N GLY A 32 7.32 -18.61 -28.12
CA GLY A 32 8.50 -18.28 -27.32
C GLY A 32 9.56 -17.47 -28.07
N ALA A 33 9.31 -17.13 -29.35
CA ALA A 33 10.26 -16.36 -30.14
C ALA A 33 10.33 -14.90 -29.60
N PRO A 34 11.54 -14.32 -29.47
CA PRO A 34 11.70 -12.94 -29.00
C PRO A 34 11.17 -11.96 -30.05
N VAL A 35 10.54 -10.90 -29.57
CA VAL A 35 10.17 -9.73 -30.37
C VAL A 35 11.40 -8.82 -30.50
N LYS A 36 11.63 -8.30 -31.70
CA LYS A 36 12.73 -7.35 -31.98
C LYS A 36 12.16 -5.97 -32.19
N GLY A 37 12.55 -5.03 -31.34
CA GLY A 37 12.21 -3.62 -31.42
C GLY A 37 13.33 -2.76 -30.86
N ASP A 38 13.18 -1.43 -30.96
CA ASP A 38 14.09 -0.45 -30.38
C ASP A 38 13.71 -0.13 -28.92
N PRO A 39 14.49 -0.59 -27.91
CA PRO A 39 14.18 -0.32 -26.52
C PRO A 39 14.34 1.16 -26.14
N VAL A 40 15.10 1.96 -26.90
CA VAL A 40 15.26 3.40 -26.63
C VAL A 40 13.97 4.13 -26.99
N HIS A 41 13.44 3.91 -28.19
CA HIS A 41 12.13 4.45 -28.57
C HIS A 41 11.01 3.87 -27.70
N GLY A 42 11.09 2.57 -27.37
CA GLY A 42 10.15 1.92 -26.45
C GLY A 42 10.11 2.57 -25.06
N LYS A 43 11.23 3.09 -24.57
CA LYS A 43 11.30 3.86 -23.30
C LYS A 43 10.50 5.16 -23.36
N GLU A 44 10.62 5.90 -24.47
CA GLU A 44 9.86 7.13 -24.67
C GLU A 44 8.35 6.86 -24.73
N LEU A 45 7.96 5.85 -25.48
CA LEU A 45 6.57 5.39 -25.56
C LEU A 45 6.05 4.91 -24.20
N PHE A 46 6.87 4.19 -23.43
CA PHE A 46 6.51 3.73 -22.09
C PHE A 46 6.27 4.89 -21.15
N ALA A 47 7.14 5.89 -21.16
CA ALA A 47 6.98 7.10 -20.36
C ALA A 47 5.69 7.85 -20.70
N ALA A 48 5.34 7.93 -21.98
CA ALA A 48 4.16 8.65 -22.46
C ALA A 48 2.83 7.89 -22.16
N HIS A 49 2.83 6.57 -22.27
CA HIS A 49 1.58 5.79 -22.33
C HIS A 49 1.41 4.78 -21.19
N CYS A 50 2.47 4.35 -20.54
CA CYS A 50 2.45 3.20 -19.61
C CYS A 50 2.81 3.60 -18.16
N ALA A 51 3.76 4.53 -18.00
CA ALA A 51 4.36 4.88 -16.71
C ALA A 51 3.34 5.41 -15.69
N MET A 52 2.30 6.11 -16.14
CA MET A 52 1.23 6.63 -15.27
C MET A 52 0.56 5.51 -14.46
N CYS A 53 0.42 4.32 -15.04
CA CYS A 53 -0.19 3.17 -14.39
C CYS A 53 0.86 2.18 -13.86
N HIS A 54 1.87 1.86 -14.65
CA HIS A 54 2.86 0.83 -14.33
C HIS A 54 4.08 1.34 -13.58
N GLY A 55 4.17 2.67 -13.31
CA GLY A 55 5.33 3.31 -12.70
C GLY A 55 6.44 3.59 -13.71
N ALA A 56 7.30 4.58 -13.43
CA ALA A 56 8.33 5.04 -14.36
C ALA A 56 9.34 3.95 -14.75
N ASP A 57 9.65 3.05 -13.83
CA ASP A 57 10.55 1.92 -14.02
C ASP A 57 9.79 0.57 -14.12
N GLY A 58 8.50 0.58 -14.44
CA GLY A 58 7.70 -0.63 -14.54
C GLY A 58 7.44 -1.35 -13.22
N GLN A 59 7.65 -0.69 -12.08
CA GLN A 59 7.52 -1.28 -10.73
C GLN A 59 6.07 -1.56 -10.31
N GLY A 60 5.11 -1.24 -11.15
CA GLY A 60 3.69 -1.30 -10.84
C GLY A 60 3.17 0.00 -10.22
N GLY A 61 1.87 0.13 -10.17
CA GLY A 61 1.20 1.26 -9.57
C GLY A 61 0.58 0.93 -8.22
N THR A 62 0.31 1.97 -7.43
CA THR A 62 -0.62 1.87 -6.31
C THR A 62 -2.04 1.72 -6.86
N GLY A 63 -2.82 0.82 -6.30
CA GLY A 63 -4.23 0.68 -6.68
C GLY A 63 -4.99 1.99 -6.43
N THR A 64 -5.92 2.31 -7.30
CA THR A 64 -6.84 3.47 -7.12
C THR A 64 -7.96 3.16 -6.12
N GLY A 65 -7.69 2.29 -5.15
CA GLY A 65 -8.61 1.89 -4.09
C GLY A 65 -9.67 0.90 -4.58
N VAL A 66 -9.44 -0.38 -4.33
CA VAL A 66 -10.54 -1.32 -4.23
C VAL A 66 -11.15 -1.11 -2.88
N THR A 67 -12.38 -0.64 -2.83
CA THR A 67 -13.07 -0.49 -1.56
C THR A 67 -14.31 -1.36 -1.54
N PHE A 68 -14.56 -1.98 -0.40
CA PHE A 68 -15.80 -2.72 -0.17
C PHE A 68 -17.02 -1.80 -0.11
N SER A 69 -16.79 -0.50 0.13
CA SER A 69 -17.85 0.51 0.29
C SER A 69 -18.18 1.26 -1.00
N ARG A 70 -17.32 1.22 -2.01
CA ARG A 70 -17.56 1.85 -3.31
C ARG A 70 -17.44 0.82 -4.42
N PRO A 71 -18.56 0.44 -5.08
CA PRO A 71 -18.49 -0.43 -6.26
C PRO A 71 -17.58 0.22 -7.31
N ARG A 72 -16.49 -0.45 -7.64
CA ARG A 72 -15.64 -0.08 -8.77
C ARG A 72 -15.80 -1.16 -9.81
N GLY A 73 -16.15 -0.77 -11.01
CA GLY A 73 -16.35 -1.70 -12.12
C GLY A 73 -15.10 -2.49 -12.50
N LEU A 74 -13.92 -2.08 -12.01
CA LEU A 74 -12.65 -2.66 -12.43
C LEU A 74 -11.67 -2.78 -11.26
N PRO A 75 -11.00 -3.92 -11.11
CA PRO A 75 -9.84 -4.05 -10.25
C PRO A 75 -8.69 -3.25 -10.88
N ILE A 76 -8.10 -2.35 -10.13
CA ILE A 76 -7.16 -1.39 -10.69
C ILE A 76 -5.86 -1.46 -9.92
N MET A 77 -5.15 -2.53 -10.13
CA MET A 77 -3.78 -2.66 -9.65
C MET A 77 -2.90 -3.03 -10.84
N PRO A 78 -2.26 -2.02 -11.47
CA PRO A 78 -1.33 -2.29 -12.56
C PRO A 78 -0.18 -3.16 -12.04
N PRO A 79 0.09 -4.31 -12.67
CA PRO A 79 1.15 -5.20 -12.22
C PRO A 79 2.53 -4.57 -12.41
N ALA A 80 3.49 -4.99 -11.58
CA ALA A 80 4.89 -4.71 -11.79
C ALA A 80 5.38 -5.45 -13.04
N LEU A 81 5.87 -4.71 -14.02
CA LEU A 81 6.41 -5.25 -15.27
C LEU A 81 7.90 -5.58 -15.15
N ASN A 82 8.62 -4.97 -14.19
CA ASN A 82 10.02 -5.23 -13.89
C ASN A 82 10.22 -6.41 -12.90
N ASN A 83 9.16 -7.14 -12.59
CA ASN A 83 9.24 -8.31 -11.71
C ASN A 83 9.88 -9.49 -12.43
N ALA A 84 10.95 -10.06 -11.84
CA ALA A 84 11.69 -11.18 -12.44
C ALA A 84 10.80 -12.40 -12.74
N GLY A 85 9.86 -12.74 -11.84
CA GLY A 85 8.92 -13.84 -12.05
C GLY A 85 7.96 -13.58 -13.21
N PHE A 86 7.46 -12.35 -13.36
CA PHE A 86 6.66 -11.96 -14.51
C PHE A 86 7.46 -12.09 -15.82
N LEU A 87 8.66 -11.53 -15.86
CA LEU A 87 9.50 -11.52 -17.05
C LEU A 87 9.93 -12.93 -17.46
N ALA A 88 10.14 -13.83 -16.49
CA ALA A 88 10.45 -15.24 -16.76
C ALA A 88 9.24 -16.02 -17.31
N ALA A 89 8.02 -15.70 -16.83
CA ALA A 89 6.81 -16.44 -17.16
C ALA A 89 6.07 -15.92 -18.41
N ALA A 90 6.19 -14.63 -18.72
CA ALA A 90 5.48 -13.99 -19.82
C ALA A 90 6.34 -13.99 -21.11
N PRO A 91 6.03 -14.78 -22.16
CA PRO A 91 6.72 -14.66 -23.44
C PRO A 91 6.41 -13.32 -24.11
N ASP A 92 7.30 -12.84 -24.98
CA ASP A 92 7.14 -11.57 -25.71
C ASP A 92 5.82 -11.49 -26.46
N ALA A 93 5.43 -12.59 -27.10
CA ALA A 93 4.16 -12.68 -27.81
C ALA A 93 2.95 -12.45 -26.90
N MET A 94 3.02 -12.82 -25.61
CA MET A 94 1.97 -12.53 -24.64
C MET A 94 1.93 -11.03 -24.32
N ILE A 95 3.08 -10.41 -24.07
CA ILE A 95 3.16 -8.96 -23.80
C ILE A 95 2.64 -8.18 -25.00
N ARG A 96 3.10 -8.53 -26.22
CA ARG A 96 2.65 -7.96 -27.48
C ARG A 96 1.13 -8.08 -27.66
N SER A 97 0.59 -9.27 -27.41
CA SER A 97 -0.85 -9.52 -27.51
C SER A 97 -1.67 -8.64 -26.57
N VAL A 98 -1.19 -8.42 -25.34
CA VAL A 98 -1.87 -7.52 -24.39
C VAL A 98 -1.83 -6.06 -24.86
N LEU A 99 -0.73 -5.61 -25.46
CA LEU A 99 -0.64 -4.26 -26.01
C LEU A 99 -1.55 -4.07 -27.23
N ILE A 100 -1.67 -5.08 -28.10
CA ILE A 100 -2.55 -5.04 -29.26
C ILE A 100 -4.03 -5.08 -28.89
N HIS A 101 -4.41 -5.98 -27.99
CA HIS A 101 -5.84 -6.27 -27.72
C HIS A 101 -6.38 -5.58 -26.47
N GLY A 102 -5.49 -5.13 -25.58
CA GLY A 102 -5.86 -4.72 -24.22
C GLY A 102 -6.27 -5.91 -23.36
N ARG A 103 -6.87 -5.63 -22.22
CA ARG A 103 -7.48 -6.63 -21.32
C ARG A 103 -8.91 -6.25 -21.03
N ALA A 104 -9.85 -7.04 -21.54
CA ALA A 104 -11.27 -6.86 -21.28
C ALA A 104 -11.56 -6.80 -19.77
N GLY A 105 -12.42 -5.88 -19.37
CA GLY A 105 -12.76 -5.68 -17.95
C GLY A 105 -11.68 -4.96 -17.13
N THR A 106 -10.66 -4.38 -17.75
CA THR A 106 -9.62 -3.60 -17.09
C THR A 106 -9.37 -2.27 -17.82
N PRO A 107 -8.70 -1.28 -17.18
CA PRO A 107 -8.25 -0.05 -17.85
C PRO A 107 -7.13 -0.26 -18.88
N MET A 108 -6.58 -1.47 -19.01
CA MET A 108 -5.55 -1.78 -20.00
C MET A 108 -6.17 -1.84 -21.39
N ILE A 109 -6.11 -0.74 -22.11
CA ILE A 109 -6.69 -0.57 -23.44
C ILE A 109 -5.85 -1.23 -24.53
N SER A 110 -6.41 -1.33 -25.74
CA SER A 110 -5.64 -1.64 -26.94
C SER A 110 -4.87 -0.42 -27.40
N PHE A 111 -3.54 -0.47 -27.37
CA PHE A 111 -2.70 0.63 -27.85
C PHE A 111 -2.65 0.71 -29.38
N LEU A 112 -2.86 -0.40 -30.08
CA LEU A 112 -3.03 -0.38 -31.53
C LEU A 112 -4.28 0.44 -31.93
N LYS A 113 -5.40 0.28 -31.21
CA LYS A 113 -6.61 1.09 -31.42
C LYS A 113 -6.43 2.53 -30.92
N ALA A 114 -5.52 2.78 -30.00
CA ALA A 114 -5.19 4.10 -29.52
C ALA A 114 -4.21 4.88 -30.44
N GLY A 115 -3.79 4.25 -31.56
CA GLY A 115 -3.01 4.91 -32.59
C GLY A 115 -1.53 4.56 -32.64
N LEU A 116 -1.03 3.67 -31.77
CA LEU A 116 0.34 3.16 -31.90
C LEU A 116 0.43 2.16 -33.06
N SER A 117 1.56 2.18 -33.76
CA SER A 117 1.86 1.21 -34.81
C SER A 117 2.29 -0.15 -34.23
N GLU A 118 2.31 -1.20 -35.04
CA GLU A 118 2.87 -2.49 -34.64
C GLU A 118 4.36 -2.39 -34.27
N THR A 119 5.11 -1.53 -34.94
CA THR A 119 6.51 -1.25 -34.63
C THR A 119 6.64 -0.61 -33.25
N ASP A 120 5.81 0.37 -32.88
CA ASP A 120 5.79 0.98 -31.56
C ASP A 120 5.50 -0.05 -30.45
N ILE A 121 4.61 -1.00 -30.76
CA ILE A 121 4.29 -2.12 -29.85
C ILE A 121 5.49 -3.03 -29.68
N ASP A 122 6.21 -3.36 -30.73
CA ASP A 122 7.41 -4.19 -30.67
C ASP A 122 8.56 -3.47 -29.91
N ASP A 123 8.69 -2.17 -30.05
CA ASP A 123 9.62 -1.32 -29.29
C ASP A 123 9.26 -1.30 -27.78
N LEU A 124 7.97 -1.20 -27.45
CA LEU A 124 7.49 -1.30 -26.08
C LEU A 124 7.78 -2.68 -25.46
N VAL A 125 7.58 -3.78 -26.21
CA VAL A 125 7.93 -5.13 -25.75
C VAL A 125 9.42 -5.22 -25.46
N SER A 126 10.26 -4.72 -26.35
CA SER A 126 11.73 -4.71 -26.18
C SER A 126 12.17 -3.89 -24.98
N TYR A 127 11.51 -2.74 -24.72
CA TYR A 127 11.79 -1.96 -23.51
C TYR A 127 11.36 -2.67 -22.22
N VAL A 128 10.17 -3.30 -22.18
CA VAL A 128 9.75 -4.10 -21.02
C VAL A 128 10.73 -5.25 -20.76
N ARG A 129 11.27 -5.85 -21.80
CA ARG A 129 12.32 -6.88 -21.65
C ARG A 129 13.64 -6.35 -21.09
N SER A 130 13.97 -5.10 -21.34
CA SER A 130 15.18 -4.47 -20.79
C SER A 130 15.19 -4.40 -19.27
N PHE A 131 14.02 -4.51 -18.61
CA PHE A 131 13.94 -4.65 -17.15
C PHE A 131 14.50 -5.97 -16.63
N GLN A 132 14.75 -6.97 -17.50
CA GLN A 132 15.30 -8.27 -17.12
C GLN A 132 16.75 -8.10 -16.66
N GLY A 133 16.99 -8.29 -15.38
CA GLY A 133 18.30 -8.09 -14.74
C GLY A 133 18.42 -6.79 -13.92
N GLU A 134 17.44 -5.89 -14.03
CA GLU A 134 17.33 -4.74 -13.15
C GLU A 134 16.28 -5.02 -12.05
N GLU A 135 16.60 -5.87 -11.10
CA GLU A 135 15.72 -6.10 -9.95
C GLU A 135 15.73 -4.87 -9.04
N LYS A 136 14.95 -3.86 -9.41
CA LYS A 136 14.63 -2.75 -8.51
C LYS A 136 13.46 -3.19 -7.63
N ALA A 137 13.67 -3.12 -6.32
CA ALA A 137 12.62 -3.40 -5.34
C ALA A 137 11.32 -2.66 -5.69
N PRO A 138 10.15 -3.26 -5.47
CA PRO A 138 8.87 -2.66 -5.81
C PRO A 138 8.72 -1.31 -5.11
N ALA A 139 8.60 -0.24 -5.89
CA ALA A 139 8.33 1.10 -5.38
C ALA A 139 6.86 1.31 -4.96
N ALA A 140 6.04 0.29 -5.11
CA ALA A 140 4.66 0.33 -4.66
C ALA A 140 4.61 0.48 -3.14
N GLY A 141 4.38 1.70 -2.68
CA GLY A 141 4.24 1.99 -1.26
C GLY A 141 5.54 1.87 -0.47
N SER A 142 6.69 2.21 -1.09
CA SER A 142 7.96 2.23 -0.38
C SER A 142 7.80 2.96 0.96
N VAL A 143 7.90 2.22 2.04
CA VAL A 143 8.03 2.75 3.41
C VAL A 143 9.48 3.08 3.73
N ALA A 144 10.38 3.01 2.73
CA ALA A 144 11.78 3.32 2.89
C ALA A 144 11.94 4.74 3.41
N GLY A 145 12.58 4.89 4.56
CA GLY A 145 12.76 6.16 5.24
C GLY A 145 11.62 6.58 6.18
N LEU A 146 10.45 5.94 6.14
CA LEU A 146 9.37 6.21 7.09
C LEU A 146 9.52 5.33 8.35
N LYS A 147 9.41 5.95 9.51
CA LYS A 147 9.38 5.20 10.77
C LYS A 147 7.99 4.61 11.01
N PRO A 148 7.86 3.31 11.30
CA PRO A 148 6.57 2.67 11.53
C PRO A 148 5.87 3.14 12.80
N VAL A 149 6.63 3.72 13.74
CA VAL A 149 6.13 4.25 14.99
C VAL A 149 6.57 5.71 15.13
N LEU A 150 5.63 6.57 15.50
CA LEU A 150 5.90 7.93 15.93
C LEU A 150 6.29 7.90 17.40
N VAL A 151 7.37 8.58 17.75
CA VAL A 151 7.86 8.65 19.14
C VAL A 151 8.30 10.07 19.43
N VAL A 152 7.77 10.64 20.50
CA VAL A 152 8.16 11.96 21.03
C VAL A 152 8.45 11.81 22.52
N GLN A 153 9.59 12.34 22.98
CA GLN A 153 9.93 12.36 24.41
C GLN A 153 9.35 13.62 25.04
N SER A 154 8.66 13.46 26.17
CA SER A 154 8.19 14.57 26.99
C SER A 154 9.25 15.00 28.01
N PRO A 155 9.41 16.30 28.26
CA PRO A 155 10.22 16.80 29.36
C PRO A 155 9.48 16.77 30.71
N TYR A 156 8.19 16.46 30.73
CA TYR A 156 7.33 16.46 31.90
C TYR A 156 7.14 15.08 32.48
N ASP A 157 6.58 15.02 33.70
CA ASP A 157 6.13 13.78 34.31
C ASP A 157 4.90 13.18 33.55
N LEU A 158 4.58 11.94 33.86
CA LEU A 158 3.47 11.21 33.21
C LEU A 158 2.14 11.95 33.33
N LYS A 159 1.81 12.47 34.53
CA LYS A 159 0.53 13.15 34.80
C LYS A 159 0.41 14.43 33.98
N THR A 160 1.44 15.26 33.99
CA THR A 160 1.51 16.51 33.24
C THR A 160 1.44 16.24 31.73
N THR A 161 2.20 15.24 31.26
CA THR A 161 2.19 14.83 29.84
C THR A 161 0.79 14.38 29.38
N LEU A 162 0.07 13.60 30.19
CA LEU A 162 -1.30 13.18 29.88
C LEU A 162 -2.28 14.35 29.83
N ALA A 163 -2.16 15.32 30.75
CA ALA A 163 -2.98 16.52 30.74
C ALA A 163 -2.71 17.36 29.48
N ASN A 164 -1.45 17.61 29.17
CA ASN A 164 -1.05 18.35 27.97
C ASN A 164 -1.50 17.64 26.68
N LEU A 165 -1.35 16.31 26.62
CA LEU A 165 -1.79 15.51 25.48
C LEU A 165 -3.31 15.64 25.28
N THR A 166 -4.09 15.58 26.35
CA THR A 166 -5.55 15.75 26.29
C THR A 166 -5.90 17.14 25.75
N GLN A 167 -5.20 18.17 26.19
CA GLN A 167 -5.39 19.54 25.71
C GLN A 167 -5.03 19.66 24.22
N ALA A 168 -3.86 19.16 23.81
CA ALA A 168 -3.40 19.19 22.42
C ALA A 168 -4.38 18.46 21.47
N ILE A 169 -4.90 17.30 21.87
CA ILE A 169 -5.92 16.56 21.12
C ILE A 169 -7.19 17.41 20.92
N ASN A 170 -7.68 18.07 21.99
CA ASN A 170 -8.86 18.92 21.91
C ASN A 170 -8.60 20.17 21.05
N SER A 171 -7.39 20.75 21.14
CA SER A 171 -7.01 21.94 20.33
C SER A 171 -7.03 21.64 18.83
N ASP A 172 -6.71 20.42 18.43
CA ASP A 172 -6.78 19.98 17.02
C ASP A 172 -8.16 19.41 16.61
N ASN A 173 -9.21 19.73 17.37
CA ASN A 173 -10.60 19.35 17.14
C ASN A 173 -10.86 17.83 17.11
N PHE A 174 -10.04 17.04 17.81
CA PHE A 174 -10.38 15.65 18.10
C PHE A 174 -11.20 15.55 19.38
N PHE A 175 -12.04 14.55 19.44
CA PHE A 175 -12.74 14.14 20.65
C PHE A 175 -11.89 13.13 21.41
N VAL A 176 -11.59 13.41 22.68
CA VAL A 176 -10.96 12.45 23.59
C VAL A 176 -12.03 11.50 24.12
N GLY A 177 -11.90 10.24 23.81
CA GLY A 177 -12.86 9.21 24.23
C GLY A 177 -12.59 8.74 25.65
N ARG A 178 -11.42 8.20 25.91
CA ARG A 178 -10.97 7.75 27.23
C ARG A 178 -9.47 7.55 27.27
N ASP A 179 -8.95 7.53 28.46
CA ASP A 179 -7.61 7.01 28.79
C ASP A 179 -7.74 5.76 29.67
N GLN A 180 -6.77 4.86 29.56
CA GLN A 180 -6.73 3.64 30.37
C GLN A 180 -5.32 3.02 30.38
N PRO A 181 -4.99 2.22 31.41
CA PRO A 181 -3.77 1.40 31.38
C PRO A 181 -3.73 0.49 30.14
N VAL A 182 -2.55 0.27 29.58
CA VAL A 182 -2.35 -0.63 28.42
C VAL A 182 -2.89 -2.02 28.72
N GLU A 183 -2.74 -2.49 29.95
CA GLU A 183 -3.19 -3.82 30.39
C GLU A 183 -4.65 -3.88 30.84
N TYR A 184 -5.44 -2.83 30.58
CA TYR A 184 -6.85 -2.79 30.96
C TYR A 184 -7.62 -3.97 30.33
N GLY A 185 -8.32 -4.72 31.18
CA GLY A 185 -9.07 -5.91 30.77
C GLY A 185 -8.23 -7.18 30.58
N LEU A 186 -6.90 -7.09 30.61
CA LEU A 186 -6.00 -8.24 30.55
C LEU A 186 -5.55 -8.69 31.95
N THR A 187 -5.57 -7.77 32.92
CA THR A 187 -5.24 -8.02 34.33
C THR A 187 -6.18 -7.26 35.26
N THR A 188 -6.10 -7.52 36.57
CA THR A 188 -6.87 -6.74 37.54
C THR A 188 -6.30 -5.32 37.64
N THR A 189 -7.14 -4.33 37.93
CA THR A 189 -6.75 -2.92 38.04
C THR A 189 -5.58 -2.72 39.02
N ALA A 190 -5.54 -3.48 40.10
CA ALA A 190 -4.46 -3.41 41.10
C ALA A 190 -3.10 -3.94 40.60
N LYS A 191 -3.08 -4.71 39.52
CA LYS A 191 -1.86 -5.29 38.92
C LYS A 191 -1.48 -4.61 37.60
N ALA A 192 -2.36 -3.80 37.04
CA ALA A 192 -2.07 -3.07 35.80
C ALA A 192 -0.94 -2.06 36.03
N ASN A 193 -0.03 -1.96 35.07
CA ASN A 193 1.07 -1.01 35.14
C ASN A 193 0.54 0.43 35.00
N PRO A 194 0.61 1.27 36.04
CA PRO A 194 0.10 2.65 35.99
C PRO A 194 0.99 3.59 35.16
N HIS A 195 2.18 3.15 34.75
CA HIS A 195 3.14 3.94 33.97
C HIS A 195 2.98 3.76 32.46
N GLN A 196 1.94 3.05 32.02
CA GLN A 196 1.64 2.80 30.60
C GLN A 196 0.17 3.06 30.32
N ILE A 197 -0.12 4.24 29.77
CA ILE A 197 -1.50 4.70 29.53
C ILE A 197 -1.74 4.87 28.03
N ILE A 198 -2.87 4.36 27.55
CA ILE A 198 -3.37 4.63 26.19
C ILE A 198 -4.43 5.70 26.28
N VAL A 199 -4.30 6.76 25.47
CA VAL A 199 -5.31 7.78 25.25
C VAL A 199 -5.97 7.51 23.91
N TYR A 200 -7.28 7.28 23.92
CA TYR A 200 -8.10 7.08 22.72
C TYR A 200 -8.77 8.38 22.32
N PHE A 201 -8.74 8.69 21.05
CA PHE A 201 -9.36 9.91 20.51
C PHE A 201 -9.91 9.67 19.10
N CYS A 202 -10.71 10.59 18.59
CA CYS A 202 -11.30 10.46 17.27
C CYS A 202 -11.69 11.83 16.68
N ASP A 203 -11.48 11.98 15.38
CA ASP A 203 -12.12 12.98 14.53
C ASP A 203 -13.18 12.25 13.70
N VAL A 204 -14.45 12.36 14.07
CA VAL A 204 -15.53 11.59 13.44
C VAL A 204 -15.73 11.95 11.97
N PRO A 205 -15.72 13.23 11.54
CA PRO A 205 -15.76 13.60 10.13
C PRO A 205 -14.63 12.99 9.32
N PHE A 206 -13.40 13.05 9.83
CA PHE A 206 -12.23 12.48 9.19
C PHE A 206 -12.34 10.95 9.10
N LEU A 207 -12.78 10.31 10.18
CA LEU A 207 -13.01 8.87 10.22
C LEU A 207 -14.02 8.42 9.16
N ASN A 208 -15.14 9.11 9.04
CA ASN A 208 -16.17 8.80 8.04
C ASN A 208 -15.62 8.92 6.62
N LYS A 209 -14.80 9.95 6.35
CA LYS A 209 -14.10 10.10 5.07
C LYS A 209 -13.15 8.93 4.80
N ALA A 210 -12.36 8.52 5.79
CA ALA A 210 -11.44 7.39 5.66
C ALA A 210 -12.17 6.06 5.42
N LEU A 211 -13.22 5.78 6.17
CA LEU A 211 -14.05 4.58 6.01
C LEU A 211 -14.78 4.54 4.65
N ALA A 212 -15.19 5.70 4.13
CA ALA A 212 -15.78 5.78 2.80
C ALA A 212 -14.76 5.48 1.68
N ILE A 213 -13.48 5.76 1.91
CA ILE A 213 -12.40 5.42 0.98
C ILE A 213 -12.07 3.93 1.09
N ASP A 214 -11.83 3.44 2.31
CA ASP A 214 -11.49 2.03 2.55
C ASP A 214 -11.92 1.58 3.95
N PRO A 215 -12.94 0.71 4.10
CA PRO A 215 -13.41 0.27 5.40
C PRO A 215 -12.38 -0.52 6.21
N ARG A 216 -11.30 -1.01 5.57
CA ARG A 216 -10.20 -1.70 6.28
C ARG A 216 -9.45 -0.76 7.23
N VAL A 217 -9.62 0.56 7.09
CA VAL A 217 -9.10 1.54 8.04
C VAL A 217 -9.61 1.28 9.47
N GLY A 218 -10.75 0.60 9.60
CA GLY A 218 -11.28 0.12 10.88
C GLY A 218 -10.32 -0.75 11.68
N LEU A 219 -9.33 -1.37 11.03
CA LEU A 219 -8.29 -2.16 11.71
C LEU A 219 -7.34 -1.30 12.57
N PHE A 220 -7.30 0.02 12.33
CA PHE A 220 -6.43 0.96 13.07
C PHE A 220 -7.18 1.72 14.15
N LEU A 221 -8.48 1.53 14.24
CA LEU A 221 -9.33 2.24 15.16
C LEU A 221 -9.45 1.52 16.51
N PRO A 222 -9.70 2.28 17.56
CA PRO A 222 -9.72 3.72 17.62
C PRO A 222 -8.31 4.35 17.49
N CYS A 223 -8.26 5.61 17.06
CA CYS A 223 -7.04 6.41 17.08
C CYS A 223 -6.50 6.48 18.50
N ARG A 224 -5.18 6.34 18.67
CA ARG A 224 -4.58 6.25 19.99
C ARG A 224 -3.14 6.73 20.05
N ILE A 225 -2.79 7.32 21.18
CA ILE A 225 -1.41 7.59 21.58
C ILE A 225 -1.17 6.89 22.92
N THR A 226 -0.08 6.15 23.01
CA THR A 226 0.35 5.51 24.25
C THR A 226 1.40 6.39 24.91
N VAL A 227 1.21 6.70 26.19
CA VAL A 227 2.19 7.42 27.01
C VAL A 227 2.82 6.41 27.97
N VAL A 228 4.14 6.30 27.92
CA VAL A 228 4.92 5.34 28.70
C VAL A 228 5.95 6.08 29.52
N GLU A 229 5.95 5.86 30.83
CA GLU A 229 7.04 6.27 31.71
C GLU A 229 7.96 5.07 31.98
N HIS A 230 9.22 5.21 31.63
CA HIS A 230 10.25 4.19 31.89
C HIS A 230 11.59 4.83 32.23
N GLN A 231 12.20 4.38 33.31
CA GLN A 231 13.49 4.88 33.78
C GLN A 231 13.56 6.42 33.91
N GLY A 232 12.48 7.04 34.40
CA GLY A 232 12.39 8.49 34.56
C GLY A 232 12.22 9.28 33.28
N LYS A 233 11.93 8.62 32.14
CA LYS A 233 11.62 9.25 30.86
C LYS A 233 10.18 8.97 30.49
N VAL A 234 9.49 9.98 30.02
CA VAL A 234 8.13 9.86 29.49
C VAL A 234 8.15 9.97 27.99
N MET A 235 7.55 8.98 27.32
CA MET A 235 7.51 8.88 25.86
C MET A 235 6.07 8.80 25.39
N LEU A 236 5.72 9.59 24.37
CA LEU A 236 4.49 9.45 23.62
C LEU A 236 4.78 8.60 22.39
N MET A 237 3.93 7.63 22.12
CA MET A 237 4.11 6.69 21.00
C MET A 237 2.80 6.44 20.29
N SER A 238 2.83 6.38 18.96
CA SER A 238 1.70 5.98 18.13
C SER A 238 2.18 5.22 16.91
N VAL A 239 1.30 4.38 16.36
CA VAL A 239 1.52 3.78 15.04
C VAL A 239 1.49 4.91 14.00
N ASN A 240 2.41 4.87 13.04
CA ASN A 240 2.42 5.83 11.95
C ASN A 240 1.33 5.49 10.91
N PRO A 241 0.25 6.29 10.78
CA PRO A 241 -0.83 6.01 9.85
C PRO A 241 -0.37 5.99 8.40
N GLU A 242 0.61 6.82 8.03
CA GLU A 242 1.14 6.88 6.67
C GLU A 242 1.84 5.56 6.29
N VAL A 243 2.57 4.94 7.20
CA VAL A 243 3.22 3.64 6.95
C VAL A 243 2.19 2.54 6.81
N VAL A 244 1.21 2.51 7.72
CA VAL A 244 0.23 1.42 7.75
C VAL A 244 -0.71 1.49 6.56
N SER A 245 -1.08 2.70 6.08
CA SER A 245 -1.93 2.85 4.89
C SER A 245 -1.32 2.22 3.63
N ARG A 246 0.01 2.18 3.54
CA ARG A 246 0.72 1.56 2.40
C ARG A 246 0.40 0.08 2.24
N LEU A 247 0.04 -0.61 3.33
CA LEU A 247 -0.36 -2.02 3.30
C LEU A 247 -1.68 -2.24 2.54
N PHE A 248 -2.50 -1.20 2.39
CA PHE A 248 -3.78 -1.30 1.68
C PHE A 248 -3.67 -1.01 0.20
N ASN A 249 -2.54 -0.50 -0.27
CA ASN A 249 -2.31 -0.16 -1.67
C ASN A 249 -3.44 0.70 -2.26
N ASN A 250 -3.79 1.77 -1.55
CA ASN A 250 -4.85 2.69 -1.91
C ASN A 250 -4.32 4.13 -1.85
N SER A 251 -4.16 4.78 -3.02
CA SER A 251 -3.54 6.11 -3.13
C SER A 251 -4.38 7.21 -2.45
N GLU A 252 -5.71 7.13 -2.51
CA GLU A 252 -6.59 8.09 -1.81
C GLU A 252 -6.44 7.96 -0.29
N LEU A 253 -6.38 6.72 0.20
CA LEU A 253 -6.15 6.44 1.61
C LEU A 253 -4.75 6.89 2.06
N ASN A 254 -3.72 6.68 1.24
CA ASN A 254 -2.37 7.11 1.55
C ASN A 254 -2.28 8.62 1.77
N ALA A 255 -2.93 9.42 0.91
CA ALA A 255 -2.97 10.88 1.06
C ALA A 255 -3.65 11.30 2.38
N LEU A 256 -4.78 10.66 2.69
CA LEU A 256 -5.52 10.92 3.92
C LEU A 256 -4.74 10.50 5.18
N CYS A 257 -4.07 9.34 5.14
CA CYS A 257 -3.26 8.86 6.26
C CYS A 257 -1.97 9.66 6.45
N LYS A 258 -1.45 10.29 5.37
CA LYS A 258 -0.37 11.27 5.52
C LYS A 258 -0.84 12.52 6.28
N GLU A 259 -2.01 13.06 5.97
CA GLU A 259 -2.62 14.16 6.72
C GLU A 259 -2.78 13.79 8.21
N MET A 260 -3.25 12.57 8.49
CA MET A 260 -3.37 12.07 9.86
C MET A 260 -2.01 11.89 10.55
N HIS A 261 -0.98 11.46 9.82
CA HIS A 261 0.39 11.40 10.34
C HIS A 261 0.86 12.78 10.81
N ASP A 262 0.68 13.81 9.99
CA ASP A 262 1.13 15.17 10.29
C ASP A 262 0.39 15.71 11.53
N ARG A 263 -0.92 15.46 11.65
CA ARG A 263 -1.73 15.83 12.81
C ARG A 263 -1.29 15.08 14.08
N TYR A 264 -1.05 13.78 14.02
CA TYR A 264 -0.55 13.02 15.17
C TYR A 264 0.77 13.57 15.68
N LEU A 265 1.68 13.85 14.76
CA LEU A 265 3.00 14.39 15.13
C LEU A 265 2.87 15.78 15.76
N ALA A 266 2.02 16.66 15.22
CA ALA A 266 1.74 17.98 15.78
C ALA A 266 1.16 17.89 17.20
N ILE A 267 0.14 17.05 17.42
CA ILE A 267 -0.46 16.81 18.74
C ILE A 267 0.58 16.31 19.74
N MET A 268 1.41 15.33 19.35
CA MET A 268 2.43 14.77 20.22
C MET A 268 3.51 15.81 20.57
N GLN A 269 3.89 16.67 19.61
CA GLN A 269 4.85 17.75 19.84
C GLN A 269 4.25 18.84 20.74
N GLU A 270 3.02 19.29 20.48
CA GLU A 270 2.34 20.29 21.29
C GLU A 270 2.21 19.83 22.76
N ALA A 271 1.93 18.56 23.00
CA ALA A 271 1.86 17.99 24.33
C ALA A 271 3.20 18.03 25.11
N THR A 272 4.30 18.34 24.44
CA THR A 272 5.66 18.34 24.97
C THR A 272 6.32 19.73 24.99
N LEU A 273 5.58 20.75 24.58
CA LEU A 273 6.00 22.16 24.67
C LEU A 273 5.65 22.74 26.06
#